data_a7e856261ba768fdb969976390902208
#
_entry.id   a7e856261ba768fdb969976390902208
#
_cell.length_a   1.000
_cell.length_b   1.000
_cell.length_c   1.000
_cell.angle_alpha   90.00
_cell.angle_beta   90.00
_cell.angle_gamma   90.00
#
_symmetry.space_group_name_H-M   'P 1'
#
loop_
_entity.id
_entity.type
_entity.pdbx_description
1 polymer ?
#
loop_
_entity_poly.entity_id
_entity_poly.type
_entity_poly.pdbx_seq_one_letter_code
_entity_poly.pdbx_strand_id
1 'polypeptide(L)'
;MKNKFSHNYNIALIVIVFFFASCSTVKNLPEGETLLNKNVVINKYGKVEKGEIEPYIKQRPNRKVLLWKVHLYIYNSVNSERLEKVKQKRSKKREAYNKKKIEEYEGINERRVALGKKPLIPPLKKKDPFILREWWKGNGEPPVIYDTTASNKSTRQIKNFLNNKGYFNSIVKDSSNTKNKKTKSFYIINEGKGYTIRNITYEIKDERIKNILNSALSESLIKSKENCDVDVLQSERDRITAILRNIGYYNFSKEYIYFEADSSIGNYQIDISVGIKNVSTKDISNNDSLIETPHIQYYISNVYIYSDYDPQFKSNRKDTLHINDCYIINNNDLKFKPRLILDAVFISKGELFQQQHADQTYRRLSE
;
A
#
# COMPACT_ATOMS: atom_id res chain seq x y z
N MET A 1 6.47 -55.61 15.46
CA MET A 1 7.22 -54.34 15.24
C MET A 1 6.35 -53.07 15.12
N LYS A 2 5.03 -53.12 15.08
CA LYS A 2 4.15 -51.95 14.88
C LYS A 2 3.93 -51.08 16.14
N ASN A 3 4.12 -51.55 17.37
CA ASN A 3 3.79 -50.80 18.59
C ASN A 3 4.89 -49.87 19.14
N LYS A 4 6.16 -50.00 18.72
CA LYS A 4 7.25 -49.14 19.19
C LYS A 4 7.28 -47.77 18.56
N PHE A 5 6.79 -47.63 17.32
CA PHE A 5 6.75 -46.35 16.61
C PHE A 5 5.67 -45.39 17.15
N SER A 6 4.49 -45.94 17.50
CA SER A 6 3.38 -45.16 18.10
C SER A 6 3.74 -44.55 19.45
N HIS A 7 4.50 -45.26 20.27
CA HIS A 7 4.88 -44.79 21.61
C HIS A 7 5.87 -43.63 21.57
N ASN A 8 6.80 -43.63 20.62
CA ASN A 8 7.77 -42.55 20.44
C ASN A 8 7.14 -41.24 19.91
N TYR A 9 6.12 -41.30 19.06
CA TYR A 9 5.37 -40.13 18.64
C TYR A 9 4.56 -39.51 19.78
N ASN A 10 3.96 -40.32 20.63
CA ASN A 10 3.21 -39.84 21.83
C ASN A 10 4.15 -39.19 22.84
N ILE A 11 5.34 -39.75 23.07
CA ILE A 11 6.34 -39.15 23.96
C ILE A 11 6.88 -37.85 23.37
N ALA A 12 7.19 -37.78 22.05
CA ALA A 12 7.59 -36.55 21.38
C ALA A 12 6.50 -35.46 21.42
N LEU A 13 5.24 -35.86 21.25
CA LEU A 13 4.09 -34.93 21.34
C LEU A 13 3.93 -34.39 22.77
N ILE A 14 4.05 -35.26 23.80
CA ILE A 14 3.99 -34.89 25.22
C ILE A 14 5.14 -33.94 25.58
N VAL A 15 6.36 -34.22 25.13
CA VAL A 15 7.54 -33.35 25.35
C VAL A 15 7.35 -31.99 24.70
N ILE A 16 6.81 -31.94 23.48
CA ILE A 16 6.47 -30.69 22.79
C ILE A 16 5.42 -29.89 23.57
N VAL A 17 4.38 -30.55 24.08
CA VAL A 17 3.32 -29.90 24.91
C VAL A 17 3.89 -29.36 26.22
N PHE A 18 4.80 -30.09 26.89
CA PHE A 18 5.45 -29.61 28.13
C PHE A 18 6.40 -28.42 27.87
N PHE A 19 7.09 -28.36 26.73
CA PHE A 19 7.92 -27.19 26.34
C PHE A 19 7.08 -25.92 26.20
N PHE A 20 5.86 -26.01 25.68
CA PHE A 20 4.97 -24.86 25.55
C PHE A 20 4.28 -24.43 26.83
N ALA A 21 4.08 -25.37 27.81
CA ALA A 21 3.46 -25.07 29.10
C ALA A 21 4.35 -24.23 30.04
N SER A 22 5.67 -24.30 29.90
CA SER A 22 6.65 -23.63 30.78
C SER A 22 6.96 -22.16 30.40
N CYS A 23 6.66 -21.68 29.19
CA CYS A 23 6.95 -20.32 28.78
C CYS A 23 5.75 -19.40 28.91
N SER A 24 5.75 -18.51 29.90
CA SER A 24 4.75 -17.46 30.03
C SER A 24 4.82 -16.47 28.84
N THR A 25 3.69 -16.19 28.19
CA THR A 25 3.59 -15.20 27.11
C THR A 25 3.90 -13.77 27.56
N VAL A 26 3.93 -13.53 28.86
CA VAL A 26 4.15 -12.20 29.47
C VAL A 26 5.53 -12.05 30.13
N LYS A 27 6.44 -13.02 29.92
CA LYS A 27 7.75 -13.09 30.61
C LYS A 27 8.66 -11.90 30.30
N ASN A 28 8.66 -11.43 29.05
CA ASN A 28 9.58 -10.40 28.56
C ASN A 28 8.86 -9.06 28.33
N LEU A 29 7.80 -8.77 29.09
CA LEU A 29 7.15 -7.46 29.04
C LEU A 29 7.92 -6.47 29.94
N PRO A 30 8.07 -5.21 29.51
CA PRO A 30 8.54 -4.14 30.37
C PRO A 30 7.68 -4.01 31.63
N GLU A 31 8.25 -3.42 32.67
CA GLU A 31 7.53 -3.17 33.92
C GLU A 31 6.37 -2.19 33.68
N GLY A 32 5.21 -2.47 34.25
CA GLY A 32 3.99 -1.68 34.06
C GLY A 32 3.22 -1.96 32.76
N GLU A 33 3.83 -2.64 31.77
CA GLU A 33 3.20 -2.91 30.47
C GLU A 33 2.39 -4.20 30.43
N THR A 34 1.43 -4.25 29.49
CA THR A 34 0.56 -5.41 29.31
C THR A 34 0.55 -5.90 27.86
N LEU A 35 0.41 -7.22 27.69
CA LEU A 35 0.36 -7.85 26.38
C LEU A 35 -1.03 -7.66 25.76
N LEU A 36 -1.09 -7.14 24.54
CA LEU A 36 -2.33 -7.18 23.74
C LEU A 36 -2.65 -8.63 23.37
N ASN A 37 -3.66 -9.17 24.06
CA ASN A 37 -4.02 -10.57 23.87
C ASN A 37 -5.01 -10.79 22.74
N LYS A 38 -6.04 -9.92 22.62
CA LYS A 38 -7.11 -10.04 21.63
C LYS A 38 -7.77 -8.68 21.39
N ASN A 39 -8.14 -8.39 20.14
CA ASN A 39 -9.13 -7.37 19.79
C ASN A 39 -10.50 -8.04 19.66
N VAL A 40 -11.53 -7.37 20.14
CA VAL A 40 -12.92 -7.84 20.08
C VAL A 40 -13.76 -6.71 19.49
N VAL A 41 -14.33 -6.93 18.32
CA VAL A 41 -15.29 -6.02 17.71
C VAL A 41 -16.70 -6.44 18.10
N ILE A 42 -17.41 -5.54 18.78
CA ILE A 42 -18.83 -5.70 19.19
C ILE A 42 -19.63 -4.72 18.37
N ASN A 43 -20.30 -5.22 17.35
CA ASN A 43 -21.17 -4.43 16.50
C ASN A 43 -22.64 -4.67 16.90
N LYS A 44 -23.33 -3.62 17.31
CA LYS A 44 -24.68 -3.71 17.92
C LYS A 44 -25.74 -4.13 16.89
N TYR A 45 -25.67 -3.61 15.67
CA TYR A 45 -26.68 -3.88 14.64
C TYR A 45 -26.18 -4.84 13.55
N GLY A 46 -24.87 -4.97 13.38
CA GLY A 46 -24.24 -5.93 12.46
C GLY A 46 -24.47 -5.65 10.98
N LYS A 47 -24.77 -4.41 10.62
CA LYS A 47 -24.98 -3.99 9.21
C LYS A 47 -23.68 -3.95 8.41
N VAL A 48 -22.59 -3.59 9.09
CA VAL A 48 -21.23 -3.65 8.54
C VAL A 48 -20.54 -4.88 9.11
N GLU A 49 -19.92 -5.66 8.26
CA GLU A 49 -19.27 -6.90 8.68
C GLU A 49 -17.99 -6.62 9.51
N LYS A 50 -17.70 -7.50 10.46
CA LYS A 50 -16.47 -7.38 11.28
C LYS A 50 -15.21 -7.41 10.44
N GLY A 51 -15.20 -8.18 9.35
CA GLY A 51 -14.08 -8.27 8.42
C GLY A 51 -13.74 -6.94 7.76
N GLU A 52 -14.73 -6.08 7.49
CA GLU A 52 -14.53 -4.74 6.93
C GLU A 52 -13.98 -3.75 7.97
N ILE A 53 -14.27 -3.97 9.26
CA ILE A 53 -13.85 -3.10 10.37
C ILE A 53 -12.41 -3.42 10.82
N GLU A 54 -12.03 -4.70 10.84
CA GLU A 54 -10.73 -5.16 11.35
C GLU A 54 -9.50 -4.47 10.72
N PRO A 55 -9.46 -4.13 9.42
CA PRO A 55 -8.34 -3.41 8.80
C PRO A 55 -8.03 -2.05 9.44
N TYR A 56 -9.03 -1.41 10.03
CA TYR A 56 -8.91 -0.10 10.67
C TYR A 56 -8.39 -0.15 12.11
N ILE A 57 -8.19 -1.36 12.65
CA ILE A 57 -7.58 -1.56 13.98
C ILE A 57 -6.06 -1.51 13.83
N LYS A 58 -5.44 -0.49 14.46
CA LYS A 58 -3.99 -0.22 14.33
C LYS A 58 -3.11 -1.28 14.98
N GLN A 59 -3.50 -1.76 16.14
CA GLN A 59 -2.74 -2.79 16.84
C GLN A 59 -3.35 -4.17 16.59
N ARG A 60 -2.53 -5.08 16.10
CA ARG A 60 -2.90 -6.50 15.96
C ARG A 60 -2.17 -7.32 17.00
N PRO A 61 -2.87 -8.21 17.75
CA PRO A 61 -2.21 -9.09 18.69
C PRO A 61 -1.27 -10.07 17.97
N ASN A 62 -0.30 -10.61 18.72
CA ASN A 62 0.60 -11.63 18.19
C ASN A 62 -0.14 -12.76 17.48
N ARG A 63 0.41 -13.22 16.36
CA ARG A 63 -0.18 -14.27 15.51
C ARG A 63 -0.39 -15.56 16.26
N LYS A 64 -1.48 -16.24 15.97
CA LYS A 64 -1.75 -17.59 16.46
C LYS A 64 -1.54 -18.59 15.34
N VAL A 65 -0.91 -19.70 15.66
CA VAL A 65 -0.89 -20.92 14.85
C VAL A 65 -1.81 -21.89 15.55
N LEU A 66 -2.94 -22.22 14.94
CA LEU A 66 -4.07 -22.90 15.59
C LEU A 66 -4.56 -22.07 16.81
N LEU A 67 -4.39 -22.58 18.03
CA LEU A 67 -4.80 -21.90 19.26
C LEU A 67 -3.65 -21.22 20.01
N TRP A 68 -2.39 -21.39 19.57
CA TRP A 68 -1.19 -21.04 20.32
C TRP A 68 -0.43 -19.90 19.67
N LYS A 69 0.13 -18.99 20.46
CA LYS A 69 1.02 -17.90 19.99
C LYS A 69 2.46 -18.42 19.84
N VAL A 70 2.67 -19.37 18.94
CA VAL A 70 3.94 -20.10 18.78
C VAL A 70 5.13 -19.15 18.57
N HIS A 71 5.00 -18.15 17.70
CA HIS A 71 6.07 -17.19 17.42
C HIS A 71 6.43 -16.34 18.65
N LEU A 72 5.46 -15.99 19.49
CA LEU A 72 5.71 -15.30 20.76
C LEU A 72 6.44 -16.22 21.76
N TYR A 73 6.08 -17.51 21.83
CA TYR A 73 6.80 -18.47 22.66
C TYR A 73 8.25 -18.66 22.20
N ILE A 74 8.51 -18.74 20.89
CA ILE A 74 9.86 -18.80 20.33
C ILE A 74 10.67 -17.58 20.77
N TYR A 75 10.12 -16.36 20.61
CA TYR A 75 10.77 -15.13 21.05
C TYR A 75 11.09 -15.15 22.55
N ASN A 76 10.12 -15.51 23.39
CA ASN A 76 10.25 -15.51 24.85
C ASN A 76 11.14 -16.64 25.39
N SER A 77 11.41 -17.69 24.61
CA SER A 77 12.30 -18.78 25.00
C SER A 77 13.77 -18.37 25.08
N VAL A 78 14.15 -17.27 24.42
CA VAL A 78 15.53 -16.77 24.40
C VAL A 78 15.67 -15.63 25.39
N ASN A 79 16.63 -15.76 26.33
CA ASN A 79 17.01 -14.68 27.23
C ASN A 79 17.80 -13.62 26.45
N SER A 80 17.19 -12.45 26.24
CA SER A 80 17.75 -11.35 25.43
C SER A 80 19.06 -10.78 26.01
N GLU A 81 19.13 -10.58 27.33
CA GLU A 81 20.33 -10.04 27.99
C GLU A 81 21.53 -10.98 27.82
N ARG A 82 21.28 -12.27 28.02
CA ARG A 82 22.33 -13.28 27.84
C ARG A 82 22.78 -13.38 26.39
N LEU A 83 21.86 -13.24 25.43
CA LEU A 83 22.17 -13.23 24.00
C LEU A 83 23.04 -12.02 23.66
N GLU A 84 22.70 -10.83 24.13
CA GLU A 84 23.47 -9.61 23.85
C GLU A 84 24.88 -9.67 24.49
N LYS A 85 25.03 -10.19 25.70
CA LYS A 85 26.35 -10.40 26.32
C LYS A 85 27.21 -11.35 25.47
N VAL A 86 26.61 -12.41 24.90
CA VAL A 86 27.33 -13.34 24.02
C VAL A 86 27.72 -12.66 22.72
N LYS A 87 26.85 -11.86 22.11
CA LYS A 87 27.12 -11.10 20.89
C LYS A 87 28.28 -10.12 21.10
N GLN A 88 28.20 -9.28 22.14
CA GLN A 88 29.25 -8.31 22.46
C GLN A 88 30.60 -8.98 22.69
N LYS A 89 30.63 -10.08 23.44
CA LYS A 89 31.88 -10.83 23.66
C LYS A 89 32.48 -11.38 22.36
N ARG A 90 31.63 -11.89 21.44
CA ARG A 90 32.07 -12.42 20.14
C ARG A 90 32.52 -11.32 19.20
N SER A 91 31.78 -10.18 19.14
CA SER A 91 32.15 -9.00 18.35
C SER A 91 33.51 -8.45 18.77
N LYS A 92 33.73 -8.23 20.08
CA LYS A 92 35.04 -7.77 20.60
C LYS A 92 36.18 -8.69 20.22
N LYS A 93 35.98 -10.03 20.34
CA LYS A 93 37.00 -11.02 19.92
C LYS A 93 37.30 -10.97 18.41
N ARG A 94 36.26 -10.84 17.59
CA ARG A 94 36.38 -10.71 16.13
C ARG A 94 37.11 -9.42 15.75
N GLU A 95 36.72 -8.30 16.34
CA GLU A 95 37.34 -7.00 16.08
C GLU A 95 38.82 -7.02 16.44
N ALA A 96 39.18 -7.55 17.60
CA ALA A 96 40.56 -7.73 18.02
C ALA A 96 41.35 -8.61 17.06
N TYR A 97 40.74 -9.73 16.60
CA TYR A 97 41.37 -10.60 15.60
C TYR A 97 41.56 -9.89 14.26
N ASN A 98 40.55 -9.20 13.76
CA ASN A 98 40.64 -8.48 12.48
C ASN A 98 41.67 -7.35 12.55
N LYS A 99 41.71 -6.59 13.68
CA LYS A 99 42.71 -5.55 13.91
C LYS A 99 44.12 -6.11 13.86
N LYS A 100 44.37 -7.19 14.61
CA LYS A 100 45.70 -7.85 14.61
C LYS A 100 46.09 -8.33 13.20
N LYS A 101 45.13 -8.88 12.43
CA LYS A 101 45.41 -9.35 11.06
C LYS A 101 45.71 -8.22 10.09
N ILE A 102 45.08 -7.08 10.25
CA ILE A 102 45.36 -5.88 9.45
C ILE A 102 46.75 -5.33 9.80
N GLU A 103 47.07 -5.19 11.10
CA GLU A 103 48.39 -4.74 11.55
C GLU A 103 49.53 -5.65 11.04
N GLU A 104 49.35 -6.97 11.14
CA GLU A 104 50.31 -7.94 10.58
C GLU A 104 50.47 -7.78 9.04
N TYR A 105 49.35 -7.56 8.33
CA TYR A 105 49.37 -7.34 6.88
C TYR A 105 50.08 -6.02 6.53
N GLU A 106 49.79 -4.94 7.21
CA GLU A 106 50.42 -3.62 6.99
C GLU A 106 51.93 -3.70 7.18
N GLY A 107 52.41 -4.27 8.30
CA GLY A 107 53.83 -4.42 8.57
C GLY A 107 54.56 -5.32 7.56
N ILE A 108 53.94 -6.37 7.06
CA ILE A 108 54.51 -7.21 5.98
C ILE A 108 54.53 -6.41 4.67
N ASN A 109 53.47 -5.69 4.38
CA ASN A 109 53.29 -4.97 3.12
C ASN A 109 54.27 -3.81 2.99
N GLU A 110 54.49 -3.05 4.07
CA GLU A 110 55.51 -1.97 4.15
C GLU A 110 56.89 -2.52 3.82
N ARG A 111 57.28 -3.65 4.42
CA ARG A 111 58.61 -4.29 4.14
C ARG A 111 58.72 -4.75 2.67
N ARG A 112 57.64 -5.26 2.08
CA ARG A 112 57.61 -5.70 0.67
C ARG A 112 57.75 -4.49 -0.27
N VAL A 113 57.04 -3.39 0.00
CA VAL A 113 57.12 -2.17 -0.81
C VAL A 113 58.53 -1.57 -0.72
N ALA A 114 59.11 -1.52 0.50
CA ALA A 114 60.51 -1.07 0.68
C ALA A 114 61.53 -1.90 -0.09
N LEU A 115 61.23 -3.18 -0.37
CA LEU A 115 62.06 -4.10 -1.20
C LEU A 115 61.67 -4.08 -2.70
N GLY A 116 60.86 -3.10 -3.17
CA GLY A 116 60.42 -2.99 -4.56
C GLY A 116 59.46 -4.09 -5.01
N LYS A 117 58.88 -4.84 -4.11
CA LYS A 117 57.93 -5.93 -4.42
C LYS A 117 56.50 -5.42 -4.47
N LYS A 118 55.63 -6.03 -5.34
CA LYS A 118 54.23 -5.66 -5.42
C LYS A 118 53.51 -5.86 -4.07
N PRO A 119 52.57 -4.97 -3.70
CA PRO A 119 51.77 -5.10 -2.47
C PRO A 119 50.96 -6.42 -2.48
N LEU A 120 50.69 -6.96 -1.30
CA LEU A 120 49.82 -8.09 -1.11
C LEU A 120 48.35 -7.65 -1.15
N ILE A 121 47.44 -8.56 -1.41
CA ILE A 121 46.00 -8.33 -1.30
C ILE A 121 45.65 -8.26 0.18
N PRO A 122 44.82 -7.25 0.63
CA PRO A 122 44.40 -7.16 2.02
C PRO A 122 43.69 -8.43 2.49
N PRO A 123 43.89 -8.86 3.76
CA PRO A 123 43.23 -10.04 4.27
C PRO A 123 41.73 -9.81 4.41
N LEU A 124 40.91 -10.81 4.07
CA LEU A 124 39.50 -10.78 4.26
C LEU A 124 39.15 -10.66 5.76
N LYS A 125 38.33 -9.70 6.11
CA LYS A 125 37.85 -9.53 7.48
C LYS A 125 36.96 -10.71 7.89
N LYS A 126 37.22 -11.27 9.06
CA LYS A 126 36.39 -12.32 9.63
C LYS A 126 35.00 -11.76 9.92
N LYS A 127 33.95 -12.41 9.42
CA LYS A 127 32.55 -12.05 9.65
C LYS A 127 32.06 -12.52 11.02
N ASP A 128 30.93 -11.99 11.46
CA ASP A 128 30.28 -12.48 12.67
C ASP A 128 29.90 -13.96 12.53
N PRO A 129 30.19 -14.79 13.54
CA PRO A 129 29.80 -16.18 13.51
C PRO A 129 28.28 -16.30 13.68
N PHE A 130 27.67 -17.27 13.01
CA PHE A 130 26.27 -17.61 13.18
C PHE A 130 25.95 -17.94 14.64
N ILE A 131 24.90 -17.34 15.18
CA ILE A 131 24.39 -17.60 16.52
C ILE A 131 23.01 -18.23 16.42
N LEU A 132 22.89 -19.52 16.64
CA LEU A 132 21.63 -20.28 16.54
C LEU A 132 20.51 -19.68 17.39
N ARG A 133 20.81 -19.16 18.59
CA ARG A 133 19.83 -18.51 19.47
C ARG A 133 19.30 -17.19 18.90
N GLU A 134 20.15 -16.45 18.17
CA GLU A 134 19.73 -15.22 17.48
C GLU A 134 18.81 -15.56 16.32
N TRP A 135 19.21 -16.52 15.49
CA TRP A 135 18.36 -17.03 14.41
C TRP A 135 17.01 -17.55 14.94
N TRP A 136 17.03 -18.32 16.03
CA TRP A 136 15.83 -18.82 16.67
C TRP A 136 14.92 -17.69 17.16
N LYS A 137 15.49 -16.68 17.84
CA LYS A 137 14.75 -15.49 18.28
C LYS A 137 14.20 -14.68 17.12
N GLY A 138 14.96 -14.57 16.00
CA GLY A 138 14.56 -13.87 14.78
C GLY A 138 13.34 -14.50 14.09
N ASN A 139 13.12 -15.81 14.26
CA ASN A 139 11.90 -16.49 13.80
C ASN A 139 10.70 -16.30 14.75
N GLY A 140 10.93 -15.71 15.92
CA GLY A 140 9.89 -15.35 16.87
C GLY A 140 9.29 -13.98 16.61
N GLU A 141 8.16 -13.71 17.22
CA GLU A 141 7.47 -12.42 17.17
C GLU A 141 7.55 -11.77 18.57
N PRO A 142 8.03 -10.51 18.68
CA PRO A 142 8.09 -9.82 19.97
C PRO A 142 6.68 -9.62 20.56
N PRO A 143 6.53 -9.49 21.88
CA PRO A 143 5.25 -9.23 22.49
C PRO A 143 4.66 -7.90 22.01
N VAL A 144 3.42 -7.91 21.57
CA VAL A 144 2.68 -6.69 21.23
C VAL A 144 2.15 -6.08 22.52
N ILE A 145 2.72 -4.95 22.91
CA ILE A 145 2.32 -4.19 24.10
C ILE A 145 1.03 -3.44 23.79
N TYR A 146 0.06 -3.48 24.71
CA TYR A 146 -1.17 -2.71 24.56
C TYR A 146 -0.90 -1.22 24.70
N ASP A 147 -1.30 -0.45 23.69
CA ASP A 147 -1.18 1.01 23.64
C ASP A 147 -2.58 1.64 23.53
N THR A 148 -2.94 2.44 24.52
CA THR A 148 -4.22 3.18 24.54
C THR A 148 -4.30 4.22 23.45
N THR A 149 -3.17 4.84 23.06
CA THR A 149 -3.13 5.83 21.97
C THR A 149 -3.47 5.17 20.63
N ALA A 150 -2.94 3.97 20.39
CA ALA A 150 -3.26 3.20 19.19
C ALA A 150 -4.72 2.71 19.20
N SER A 151 -5.29 2.36 20.39
CA SER A 151 -6.71 2.05 20.54
C SER A 151 -7.59 3.24 20.16
N ASN A 152 -7.30 4.43 20.69
CA ASN A 152 -8.02 5.66 20.37
C ASN A 152 -7.91 6.05 18.87
N LYS A 153 -6.74 5.82 18.23
CA LYS A 153 -6.58 6.00 16.79
C LYS A 153 -7.46 5.03 16.00
N SER A 154 -7.54 3.77 16.45
CA SER A 154 -8.41 2.76 15.84
C SER A 154 -9.88 3.17 15.92
N THR A 155 -10.35 3.63 17.07
CA THR A 155 -11.71 4.12 17.29
C THR A 155 -12.07 5.23 16.31
N ARG A 156 -11.17 6.21 16.12
CA ARG A 156 -11.37 7.28 15.14
C ARG A 156 -11.40 6.78 13.69
N GLN A 157 -10.52 5.84 13.34
CA GLN A 157 -10.49 5.27 11.99
C GLN A 157 -11.74 4.44 11.68
N ILE A 158 -12.21 3.65 12.64
CA ILE A 158 -13.47 2.90 12.50
C ILE A 158 -14.64 3.87 12.32
N LYS A 159 -14.69 4.97 13.09
CA LYS A 159 -15.74 5.98 12.93
C LYS A 159 -15.68 6.63 11.54
N ASN A 160 -14.51 7.01 11.06
CA ASN A 160 -14.35 7.58 9.72
C ASN A 160 -14.76 6.59 8.63
N PHE A 161 -14.41 5.31 8.76
CA PHE A 161 -14.87 4.26 7.86
C PHE A 161 -16.39 4.16 7.84
N LEU A 162 -17.05 4.16 9.01
CA LEU A 162 -18.50 4.11 9.09
C LEU A 162 -19.16 5.36 8.48
N ASN A 163 -18.56 6.53 8.68
CA ASN A 163 -19.02 7.76 8.03
C ASN A 163 -18.92 7.63 6.50
N ASN A 164 -17.80 7.10 5.97
CA ASN A 164 -17.64 6.87 4.54
C ASN A 164 -18.68 5.89 3.98
N LYS A 165 -19.16 4.96 4.82
CA LYS A 165 -20.25 4.02 4.45
C LYS A 165 -21.67 4.59 4.67
N GLY A 166 -21.77 5.89 4.94
CA GLY A 166 -23.07 6.58 5.12
C GLY A 166 -23.65 6.49 6.53
N TYR A 167 -22.91 5.99 7.53
CA TYR A 167 -23.35 5.94 8.92
C TYR A 167 -22.84 7.15 9.71
N PHE A 168 -23.28 8.36 9.35
CA PHE A 168 -22.77 9.62 9.91
C PHE A 168 -23.02 9.78 11.42
N ASN A 169 -24.07 9.16 11.94
CA ASN A 169 -24.44 9.20 13.37
C ASN A 169 -23.86 8.01 14.15
N SER A 170 -22.88 7.30 13.59
CA SER A 170 -22.24 6.17 14.25
C SER A 170 -21.51 6.60 15.53
N ILE A 171 -21.57 5.75 16.55
CA ILE A 171 -20.85 5.91 17.80
C ILE A 171 -19.89 4.72 17.94
N VAL A 172 -18.61 5.01 18.06
CA VAL A 172 -17.56 4.01 18.30
C VAL A 172 -16.87 4.35 19.62
N LYS A 173 -16.84 3.36 20.54
CA LYS A 173 -16.16 3.48 21.83
C LYS A 173 -15.18 2.31 21.95
N ASP A 174 -14.03 2.59 22.55
CA ASP A 174 -13.12 1.53 22.97
C ASP A 174 -13.20 1.29 24.48
N SER A 175 -12.87 0.09 24.87
CA SER A 175 -12.72 -0.32 26.25
C SER A 175 -11.64 -1.39 26.34
N SER A 176 -11.01 -1.53 27.48
CA SER A 176 -10.02 -2.57 27.70
C SER A 176 -10.22 -3.29 29.03
N ASN A 177 -9.90 -4.58 29.04
CA ASN A 177 -9.91 -5.38 30.26
C ASN A 177 -8.58 -6.12 30.36
N THR A 178 -7.87 -5.88 31.47
CA THR A 178 -6.56 -6.48 31.73
C THR A 178 -6.64 -7.48 32.88
N LYS A 179 -6.23 -8.72 32.59
CA LYS A 179 -6.10 -9.78 33.63
C LYS A 179 -4.76 -10.49 33.43
N ASN A 180 -4.00 -10.68 34.51
CA ASN A 180 -2.71 -11.37 34.49
C ASN A 180 -1.74 -10.81 33.40
N LYS A 181 -1.56 -9.48 33.35
CA LYS A 181 -0.75 -8.76 32.35
C LYS A 181 -1.18 -9.03 30.90
N LYS A 182 -2.40 -9.47 30.64
CA LYS A 182 -2.97 -9.68 29.29
C LYS A 182 -4.18 -8.80 29.11
N THR A 183 -4.15 -7.92 28.13
CA THR A 183 -5.24 -6.97 27.80
C THR A 183 -6.07 -7.48 26.63
N LYS A 184 -7.39 -7.47 26.82
CA LYS A 184 -8.36 -7.58 25.72
C LYS A 184 -8.86 -6.18 25.41
N SER A 185 -8.72 -5.73 24.16
CA SER A 185 -9.27 -4.48 23.67
C SER A 185 -10.60 -4.75 23.02
N PHE A 186 -11.60 -3.94 23.35
CA PHE A 186 -12.96 -4.03 22.83
C PHE A 186 -13.26 -2.76 22.05
N TYR A 187 -13.80 -2.91 20.83
CA TYR A 187 -14.33 -1.83 20.03
C TYR A 187 -15.85 -2.02 19.95
N ILE A 188 -16.57 -1.14 20.65
CA ILE A 188 -18.02 -1.20 20.77
C ILE A 188 -18.60 -0.21 19.77
N ILE A 189 -19.32 -0.74 18.78
CA ILE A 189 -19.80 -0.02 17.62
C ILE A 189 -21.34 0.01 17.67
N ASN A 190 -21.86 1.21 17.56
CA ASN A 190 -23.27 1.47 17.29
C ASN A 190 -23.33 2.24 15.97
N GLU A 191 -23.62 1.57 14.87
CA GLU A 191 -23.65 2.15 13.53
C GLU A 191 -24.79 3.19 13.39
N GLY A 192 -25.89 2.96 14.08
CA GLY A 192 -27.10 3.75 13.91
C GLY A 192 -27.83 3.43 12.59
N LYS A 193 -28.57 4.40 12.08
CA LYS A 193 -29.27 4.29 10.79
C LYS A 193 -28.39 4.92 9.71
N GLY A 194 -28.19 4.20 8.60
CA GLY A 194 -27.47 4.72 7.43
C GLY A 194 -28.29 5.78 6.70
N TYR A 195 -27.60 6.71 6.08
CA TYR A 195 -28.21 7.68 5.18
C TYR A 195 -28.32 7.08 3.78
N THR A 196 -29.54 7.05 3.24
CA THR A 196 -29.83 6.52 1.90
C THR A 196 -30.03 7.65 0.90
N ILE A 197 -29.53 7.46 -0.29
CA ILE A 197 -29.69 8.41 -1.39
C ILE A 197 -31.15 8.41 -1.83
N ARG A 198 -31.78 9.60 -1.84
CA ARG A 198 -33.15 9.80 -2.33
C ARG A 198 -33.13 10.17 -3.81
N ASN A 199 -32.54 11.29 -4.15
CA ASN A 199 -32.46 11.81 -5.50
C ASN A 199 -31.00 12.02 -5.93
N ILE A 200 -30.75 11.91 -7.24
CA ILE A 200 -29.46 12.20 -7.86
C ILE A 200 -29.73 13.18 -9.00
N THR A 201 -29.06 14.33 -8.96
CA THR A 201 -29.13 15.35 -10.01
C THR A 201 -27.76 15.60 -10.61
N TYR A 202 -27.71 15.97 -11.89
CA TYR A 202 -26.47 16.31 -12.59
C TYR A 202 -26.52 17.79 -12.97
N GLU A 203 -25.79 18.61 -12.23
CA GLU A 203 -25.72 20.08 -12.40
C GLU A 203 -24.44 20.46 -13.14
N ILE A 204 -24.42 20.27 -14.44
CA ILE A 204 -23.26 20.46 -15.29
C ILE A 204 -23.48 21.67 -16.18
N LYS A 205 -22.59 22.66 -16.11
CA LYS A 205 -22.67 23.92 -16.88
C LYS A 205 -22.38 23.69 -18.36
N ASP A 206 -21.46 22.81 -18.70
CA ASP A 206 -21.10 22.47 -20.10
C ASP A 206 -22.16 21.52 -20.68
N GLU A 207 -23.01 22.03 -21.58
CA GLU A 207 -24.11 21.26 -22.18
C GLU A 207 -23.61 20.05 -23.00
N ARG A 208 -22.41 20.09 -23.57
CA ARG A 208 -21.85 18.94 -24.30
C ARG A 208 -21.54 17.80 -23.34
N ILE A 209 -20.82 18.10 -22.26
CA ILE A 209 -20.50 17.12 -21.22
C ILE A 209 -21.79 16.61 -20.57
N LYS A 210 -22.74 17.47 -20.28
CA LYS A 210 -24.04 17.10 -19.72
C LYS A 210 -24.78 16.09 -20.60
N ASN A 211 -24.86 16.33 -21.92
CA ASN A 211 -25.49 15.42 -22.84
C ASN A 211 -24.78 14.05 -22.94
N ILE A 212 -23.46 14.04 -22.90
CA ILE A 212 -22.65 12.81 -22.87
C ILE A 212 -22.98 12.02 -21.62
N LEU A 213 -22.96 12.65 -20.46
CA LEU A 213 -23.20 11.95 -19.20
C LEU A 213 -24.67 11.52 -19.05
N ASN A 214 -25.61 12.30 -19.58
CA ASN A 214 -27.01 11.91 -19.64
C ASN A 214 -27.23 10.61 -20.44
N SER A 215 -26.51 10.40 -21.55
CA SER A 215 -26.58 9.16 -22.32
C SER A 215 -25.97 7.97 -21.57
N ALA A 216 -25.08 8.19 -20.61
CA ALA A 216 -24.41 7.18 -19.79
C ALA A 216 -24.98 7.06 -18.34
N LEU A 217 -26.15 7.66 -18.05
CA LEU A 217 -26.77 7.61 -16.72
C LEU A 217 -27.15 6.18 -16.28
N SER A 218 -27.54 5.32 -17.21
CA SER A 218 -27.88 3.94 -16.91
C SER A 218 -26.72 3.15 -16.30
N GLU A 219 -25.49 3.58 -16.56
CA GLU A 219 -24.26 2.97 -16.09
C GLU A 219 -23.75 3.61 -14.77
N SER A 220 -24.44 4.62 -14.26
CA SER A 220 -24.04 5.29 -13.00
C SER A 220 -23.94 4.30 -11.84
N LEU A 221 -22.88 4.40 -11.09
CA LEU A 221 -22.64 3.60 -9.88
C LEU A 221 -23.43 4.12 -8.69
N ILE A 222 -23.85 5.39 -8.72
CA ILE A 222 -24.65 6.01 -7.66
C ILE A 222 -26.12 5.65 -7.92
N LYS A 223 -26.77 5.02 -6.94
CA LYS A 223 -28.17 4.57 -7.08
C LYS A 223 -29.04 5.10 -5.96
N SER A 224 -30.26 5.48 -6.32
CA SER A 224 -31.27 5.84 -5.33
C SER A 224 -31.63 4.64 -4.45
N LYS A 225 -31.93 4.88 -3.18
CA LYS A 225 -32.25 3.92 -2.11
C LYS A 225 -31.06 3.13 -1.58
N GLU A 226 -29.86 3.30 -2.12
CA GLU A 226 -28.63 2.76 -1.56
C GLU A 226 -28.01 3.72 -0.53
N ASN A 227 -27.14 3.21 0.33
CA ASN A 227 -26.40 4.04 1.28
C ASN A 227 -25.50 5.05 0.55
N CYS A 228 -25.35 6.24 1.11
CA CYS A 228 -24.38 7.22 0.64
C CYS A 228 -22.95 6.76 0.96
N ASP A 229 -22.38 5.94 0.10
CA ASP A 229 -21.04 5.38 0.23
C ASP A 229 -20.03 6.24 -0.54
N VAL A 230 -19.05 6.79 0.18
CA VAL A 230 -17.99 7.63 -0.41
C VAL A 230 -17.13 6.86 -1.41
N ASP A 231 -16.92 5.56 -1.20
CA ASP A 231 -16.15 4.73 -2.13
C ASP A 231 -16.88 4.59 -3.48
N VAL A 232 -18.22 4.51 -3.45
CA VAL A 232 -19.06 4.53 -4.66
C VAL A 232 -18.96 5.88 -5.36
N LEU A 233 -18.98 6.99 -4.61
CA LEU A 233 -18.82 8.34 -5.18
C LEU A 233 -17.44 8.49 -5.83
N GLN A 234 -16.37 7.96 -5.23
CA GLN A 234 -15.04 7.97 -5.85
C GLN A 234 -14.99 7.12 -7.13
N SER A 235 -15.59 5.95 -7.10
CA SER A 235 -15.68 5.08 -8.28
C SER A 235 -16.47 5.74 -9.43
N GLU A 236 -17.51 6.50 -9.11
CA GLU A 236 -18.26 7.28 -10.09
C GLU A 236 -17.42 8.42 -10.70
N ARG A 237 -16.57 9.09 -9.90
CA ARG A 237 -15.59 10.05 -10.44
C ARG A 237 -14.66 9.39 -11.44
N ASP A 238 -14.14 8.21 -11.11
CA ASP A 238 -13.23 7.47 -11.99
C ASP A 238 -13.97 7.04 -13.28
N ARG A 239 -15.23 6.60 -13.19
CA ARG A 239 -16.08 6.25 -14.35
C ARG A 239 -16.31 7.46 -15.25
N ILE A 240 -16.77 8.58 -14.70
CA ILE A 240 -17.01 9.83 -15.46
C ILE A 240 -15.71 10.29 -16.12
N THR A 241 -14.59 10.27 -15.42
CA THR A 241 -13.29 10.64 -15.95
C THR A 241 -12.88 9.75 -17.13
N ALA A 242 -13.09 8.44 -17.01
CA ALA A 242 -12.78 7.50 -18.08
C ALA A 242 -13.64 7.74 -19.32
N ILE A 243 -14.94 7.96 -19.16
CA ILE A 243 -15.85 8.30 -20.27
C ILE A 243 -15.35 9.55 -21.00
N LEU A 244 -15.11 10.64 -20.28
CA LEU A 244 -14.71 11.90 -20.90
C LEU A 244 -13.32 11.81 -21.55
N ARG A 245 -12.36 11.15 -20.94
CA ARG A 245 -11.03 10.96 -21.55
C ARG A 245 -11.06 10.05 -22.78
N ASN A 246 -11.99 9.12 -22.86
CA ASN A 246 -12.15 8.26 -24.05
C ASN A 246 -12.84 8.95 -25.24
N ILE A 247 -13.36 10.16 -25.03
CA ILE A 247 -13.98 10.97 -26.08
C ILE A 247 -13.25 12.31 -26.26
N GLY A 248 -11.96 12.33 -26.01
CA GLY A 248 -11.05 13.43 -26.36
C GLY A 248 -10.74 14.44 -25.27
N TYR A 249 -11.37 14.42 -24.13
CA TYR A 249 -11.05 15.35 -23.04
C TYR A 249 -9.75 14.96 -22.32
N TYR A 250 -8.62 15.03 -23.02
CA TYR A 250 -7.30 14.59 -22.55
C TYR A 250 -6.91 15.16 -21.18
N ASN A 251 -7.12 16.47 -20.97
CA ASN A 251 -6.76 17.17 -19.74
C ASN A 251 -7.83 17.04 -18.64
N PHE A 252 -8.90 16.29 -18.89
CA PHE A 252 -9.93 16.10 -17.86
C PHE A 252 -9.40 15.22 -16.73
N SER A 253 -9.70 15.63 -15.50
CA SER A 253 -9.26 14.95 -14.26
C SER A 253 -10.43 14.85 -13.29
N LYS A 254 -10.41 13.85 -12.44
CA LYS A 254 -11.45 13.61 -11.44
C LYS A 254 -11.62 14.73 -10.41
N GLU A 255 -10.63 15.60 -10.25
CA GLU A 255 -10.67 16.75 -9.36
C GLU A 255 -11.66 17.82 -9.82
N TYR A 256 -12.07 17.80 -11.08
CA TYR A 256 -13.13 18.68 -11.59
C TYR A 256 -14.52 18.22 -11.16
N ILE A 257 -14.69 16.95 -10.77
CA ILE A 257 -15.98 16.39 -10.36
C ILE A 257 -16.14 16.59 -8.85
N TYR A 258 -17.27 17.19 -8.47
CA TYR A 258 -17.65 17.36 -7.07
C TYR A 258 -19.05 16.81 -6.82
N PHE A 259 -19.30 16.46 -5.58
CA PHE A 259 -20.62 16.05 -5.11
C PHE A 259 -21.06 17.00 -4.02
N GLU A 260 -22.27 17.50 -4.16
CA GLU A 260 -22.96 18.22 -3.11
C GLU A 260 -24.05 17.31 -2.52
N ALA A 261 -24.06 17.23 -1.20
CA ALA A 261 -24.91 16.28 -0.49
C ALA A 261 -25.79 17.05 0.48
N ASP A 262 -27.09 17.11 0.22
CA ASP A 262 -28.08 17.72 1.10
C ASP A 262 -28.73 16.69 2.01
N SER A 263 -28.41 16.75 3.30
CA SER A 263 -28.99 15.90 4.35
C SER A 263 -30.09 16.61 5.18
N SER A 264 -30.45 17.84 4.86
CA SER A 264 -31.44 18.63 5.60
C SER A 264 -32.86 18.08 5.46
N ILE A 265 -33.10 17.21 4.50
CA ILE A 265 -34.37 16.58 4.17
C ILE A 265 -34.96 15.77 5.33
N GLY A 266 -34.12 15.27 6.24
CA GLY A 266 -34.54 14.42 7.35
C GLY A 266 -34.67 12.94 6.96
N ASN A 267 -35.28 12.16 7.85
CA ASN A 267 -35.56 10.72 7.67
C ASN A 267 -34.34 9.84 7.28
N TYR A 268 -33.11 10.31 7.53
CA TYR A 268 -31.85 9.65 7.10
C TYR A 268 -31.77 9.48 5.57
N GLN A 269 -32.25 10.50 4.87
CA GLN A 269 -32.16 10.59 3.43
C GLN A 269 -31.22 11.72 3.03
N ILE A 270 -30.64 11.60 1.83
CA ILE A 270 -29.70 12.55 1.27
C ILE A 270 -29.97 12.71 -0.22
N ASP A 271 -29.99 13.93 -0.71
CA ASP A 271 -29.98 14.23 -2.13
C ASP A 271 -28.54 14.52 -2.56
N ILE A 272 -28.13 13.99 -3.69
CA ILE A 272 -26.79 14.17 -4.24
C ILE A 272 -26.88 14.94 -5.53
N SER A 273 -26.16 16.06 -5.63
CA SER A 273 -25.92 16.78 -6.85
C SER A 273 -24.50 16.53 -7.35
N VAL A 274 -24.38 16.07 -8.59
CA VAL A 274 -23.11 15.79 -9.27
C VAL A 274 -22.78 16.99 -10.15
N GLY A 275 -21.68 17.69 -9.84
CA GLY A 275 -21.23 18.85 -10.61
C GLY A 275 -19.85 18.66 -11.23
N ILE A 276 -19.59 19.42 -12.30
CA ILE A 276 -18.28 19.47 -12.93
C ILE A 276 -17.85 20.95 -12.99
N LYS A 277 -16.70 21.23 -12.37
CA LYS A 277 -16.04 22.54 -12.45
C LYS A 277 -15.42 22.77 -13.80
N ASN A 278 -15.51 23.98 -14.32
CA ASN A 278 -14.76 24.41 -15.49
C ASN A 278 -13.25 24.55 -15.17
N VAL A 279 -12.44 24.64 -16.20
CA VAL A 279 -11.00 24.92 -16.07
C VAL A 279 -10.83 26.38 -15.65
N SER A 280 -10.19 26.61 -14.50
CA SER A 280 -9.88 27.97 -14.03
C SER A 280 -8.44 28.32 -14.37
N THR A 281 -8.24 29.38 -15.14
CA THR A 281 -6.93 29.95 -15.46
C THR A 281 -6.82 31.36 -14.94
N LYS A 282 -5.61 31.76 -14.52
CA LYS A 282 -5.35 33.13 -14.10
C LYS A 282 -5.23 34.04 -15.33
N ASP A 283 -5.96 35.14 -15.34
CA ASP A 283 -5.79 36.20 -16.32
C ASP A 283 -4.61 37.11 -15.95
N ILE A 284 -3.50 36.93 -16.67
CA ILE A 284 -2.26 37.72 -16.43
C ILE A 284 -2.48 39.21 -16.79
N SER A 285 -3.47 39.51 -17.62
CA SER A 285 -3.74 40.87 -18.10
C SER A 285 -4.67 41.68 -17.18
N ASN A 286 -5.40 41.01 -16.26
CA ASN A 286 -6.45 41.64 -15.48
C ASN A 286 -6.39 41.29 -13.99
N ASN A 287 -5.29 41.71 -13.34
CA ASN A 287 -5.13 41.66 -11.86
C ASN A 287 -5.34 40.30 -11.23
N ASP A 288 -4.83 39.22 -11.85
CA ASP A 288 -4.92 37.83 -11.38
C ASP A 288 -6.37 37.30 -11.22
N SER A 289 -7.35 37.89 -11.93
CA SER A 289 -8.71 37.35 -11.93
C SER A 289 -8.75 35.94 -12.52
N LEU A 290 -9.63 35.08 -11.97
CA LEU A 290 -9.82 33.73 -12.48
C LEU A 290 -10.82 33.75 -13.64
N ILE A 291 -10.39 33.26 -14.80
CA ILE A 291 -11.26 33.02 -15.97
C ILE A 291 -11.62 31.55 -16.00
N GLU A 292 -12.92 31.24 -15.99
CA GLU A 292 -13.42 29.89 -16.22
C GLU A 292 -13.60 29.62 -17.71
N THR A 293 -12.98 28.56 -18.21
CA THR A 293 -13.12 28.10 -19.59
C THR A 293 -13.71 26.68 -19.63
N PRO A 294 -14.53 26.35 -20.65
CA PRO A 294 -15.04 24.99 -20.79
C PRO A 294 -13.90 24.01 -21.11
N HIS A 295 -14.14 22.73 -20.83
CA HIS A 295 -13.22 21.67 -21.22
C HIS A 295 -13.21 21.51 -22.73
N ILE A 296 -12.01 21.26 -23.31
CA ILE A 296 -11.81 21.09 -24.74
C ILE A 296 -11.41 19.66 -25.08
N GLN A 297 -11.79 19.22 -26.28
CA GLN A 297 -11.38 17.94 -26.83
C GLN A 297 -10.08 18.08 -27.61
N TYR A 298 -9.22 17.06 -27.52
CA TYR A 298 -7.92 17.01 -28.18
C TYR A 298 -7.87 15.94 -29.24
N TYR A 299 -7.21 16.22 -30.32
CA TYR A 299 -6.92 15.33 -31.43
C TYR A 299 -5.43 15.00 -31.47
N ILE A 300 -5.10 13.79 -31.89
CA ILE A 300 -3.70 13.36 -32.06
C ILE A 300 -3.10 14.10 -33.26
N SER A 301 -2.09 14.92 -33.02
CA SER A 301 -1.40 15.65 -34.08
C SER A 301 -0.39 14.76 -34.83
N ASN A 302 0.50 14.10 -34.08
CA ASN A 302 1.49 13.17 -34.62
C ASN A 302 1.81 12.09 -33.61
N VAL A 303 2.30 10.94 -34.07
CA VAL A 303 2.73 9.83 -33.23
C VAL A 303 4.24 9.63 -33.41
N TYR A 304 4.99 9.80 -32.32
CA TYR A 304 6.44 9.62 -32.28
C TYR A 304 6.78 8.44 -31.37
N ILE A 305 7.52 7.48 -31.91
CA ILE A 305 7.90 6.26 -31.19
C ILE A 305 9.42 6.23 -31.07
N TYR A 306 9.92 6.30 -29.86
CA TYR A 306 11.35 6.18 -29.55
C TYR A 306 11.65 4.73 -29.17
N SER A 307 12.14 3.94 -30.12
CA SER A 307 12.31 2.48 -29.96
C SER A 307 13.47 2.06 -29.04
N ASP A 308 14.42 2.97 -28.80
CA ASP A 308 15.61 2.74 -27.97
C ASP A 308 15.86 3.89 -26.98
N TYR A 309 14.77 4.44 -26.42
CA TYR A 309 14.85 5.55 -25.48
C TYR A 309 15.59 5.12 -24.18
N ASP A 310 16.71 5.80 -23.91
CA ASP A 310 17.45 5.71 -22.67
C ASP A 310 17.61 7.10 -22.06
N PRO A 311 17.03 7.39 -20.88
CA PRO A 311 17.11 8.70 -20.26
C PRO A 311 18.54 9.12 -19.86
N GLN A 312 19.47 8.15 -19.72
CA GLN A 312 20.85 8.41 -19.33
C GLN A 312 21.76 8.74 -20.52
N PHE A 313 21.37 8.34 -21.74
CA PHE A 313 22.17 8.56 -22.96
C PHE A 313 21.46 9.52 -23.92
N LYS A 314 22.01 10.75 -24.07
CA LYS A 314 21.61 11.67 -25.14
C LYS A 314 22.45 11.37 -26.40
N SER A 315 21.89 10.61 -27.32
CA SER A 315 22.51 10.41 -28.61
C SER A 315 22.28 11.67 -29.50
N ASN A 316 23.34 12.08 -30.23
CA ASN A 316 23.27 13.16 -31.22
C ASN A 316 22.86 12.67 -32.61
N ARG A 317 22.80 11.36 -32.85
CA ARG A 317 22.31 10.78 -34.10
C ARG A 317 20.94 10.22 -33.88
N LYS A 318 19.98 10.62 -34.69
CA LYS A 318 18.62 10.12 -34.70
C LYS A 318 18.22 9.82 -36.14
N ASP A 319 18.04 8.55 -36.44
CA ASP A 319 17.40 8.11 -37.66
C ASP A 319 15.89 8.07 -37.48
N THR A 320 15.15 8.54 -38.46
CA THR A 320 13.69 8.61 -38.39
C THR A 320 13.10 7.89 -39.59
N LEU A 321 12.26 6.90 -39.29
CA LEU A 321 11.44 6.21 -40.30
C LEU A 321 10.01 6.71 -40.19
N HIS A 322 9.44 7.13 -41.30
CA HIS A 322 8.04 7.56 -41.40
C HIS A 322 7.23 6.45 -42.07
N ILE A 323 6.33 5.80 -41.31
CA ILE A 323 5.49 4.69 -41.79
C ILE A 323 4.10 4.84 -41.17
N ASN A 324 3.04 4.80 -42.01
CA ASN A 324 1.64 4.86 -41.61
C ASN A 324 1.35 6.01 -40.60
N ASP A 325 1.77 7.23 -40.94
CA ASP A 325 1.60 8.42 -40.10
C ASP A 325 2.28 8.39 -38.71
N CYS A 326 3.13 7.39 -38.46
CA CYS A 326 3.99 7.29 -37.30
C CYS A 326 5.44 7.60 -37.62
N TYR A 327 6.12 8.27 -36.69
CA TYR A 327 7.55 8.54 -36.77
C TYR A 327 8.28 7.62 -35.79
N ILE A 328 9.02 6.62 -36.32
CA ILE A 328 9.85 5.75 -35.50
C ILE A 328 11.24 6.35 -35.43
N ILE A 329 11.67 6.73 -34.25
CA ILE A 329 12.94 7.42 -34.00
C ILE A 329 13.85 6.45 -33.22
N ASN A 330 15.05 6.23 -33.75
CA ASN A 330 16.08 5.39 -33.17
C ASN A 330 17.45 6.06 -33.17
N ASN A 331 18.28 5.75 -32.19
CA ASN A 331 19.65 6.26 -32.10
C ASN A 331 20.66 5.32 -32.75
N ASN A 332 20.29 4.05 -32.89
CA ASN A 332 21.09 2.97 -33.47
C ASN A 332 20.25 2.17 -34.46
N ASP A 333 20.76 1.06 -34.94
CA ASP A 333 19.98 0.14 -35.79
C ASP A 333 18.71 -0.34 -35.04
N LEU A 334 17.61 -0.40 -35.79
CA LEU A 334 16.33 -0.88 -35.25
C LEU A 334 16.44 -2.30 -34.76
N LYS A 335 16.24 -2.51 -33.46
CA LYS A 335 16.24 -3.84 -32.83
C LYS A 335 15.02 -4.68 -33.21
N PHE A 336 13.91 -4.02 -33.51
CA PHE A 336 12.63 -4.66 -33.83
C PHE A 336 12.18 -4.27 -35.25
N LYS A 337 11.47 -5.18 -35.91
CA LYS A 337 10.87 -4.89 -37.21
C LYS A 337 9.83 -3.76 -37.05
N PRO A 338 9.81 -2.74 -37.91
CA PRO A 338 8.86 -1.63 -37.82
C PRO A 338 7.40 -2.05 -37.72
N ARG A 339 7.01 -3.10 -38.41
CA ARG A 339 5.65 -3.67 -38.39
C ARG A 339 5.27 -4.11 -36.96
N LEU A 340 6.17 -4.76 -36.22
CA LEU A 340 5.90 -5.22 -34.86
C LEU A 340 5.62 -4.06 -33.91
N ILE A 341 6.36 -2.95 -34.08
CA ILE A 341 6.17 -1.72 -33.30
C ILE A 341 4.82 -1.10 -33.64
N LEU A 342 4.49 -1.00 -34.93
CA LEU A 342 3.25 -0.39 -35.39
C LEU A 342 2.01 -1.20 -34.97
N ASP A 343 2.09 -2.54 -34.99
CA ASP A 343 1.01 -3.42 -34.55
C ASP A 343 0.72 -3.29 -33.03
N ALA A 344 1.64 -2.69 -32.26
CA ALA A 344 1.47 -2.41 -30.82
C ALA A 344 0.90 -1.01 -30.54
N VAL A 345 0.75 -0.14 -31.56
CA VAL A 345 0.29 1.25 -31.40
C VAL A 345 -1.17 1.38 -31.84
N PHE A 346 -2.02 1.76 -30.92
CA PHE A 346 -3.49 1.90 -31.12
C PHE A 346 -3.94 3.35 -31.29
N ILE A 347 -2.99 4.31 -31.26
CA ILE A 347 -3.25 5.75 -31.47
C ILE A 347 -2.89 6.14 -32.91
N SER A 348 -3.73 6.93 -33.57
CA SER A 348 -3.52 7.36 -34.95
C SER A 348 -3.59 8.89 -35.09
N LYS A 349 -2.83 9.42 -36.00
CA LYS A 349 -2.83 10.85 -36.34
C LYS A 349 -4.22 11.29 -36.82
N GLY A 350 -4.68 12.45 -36.34
CA GLY A 350 -5.97 13.05 -36.73
C GLY A 350 -7.16 12.48 -35.97
N GLU A 351 -7.00 11.40 -35.23
CA GLU A 351 -8.07 10.84 -34.41
C GLU A 351 -8.26 11.60 -33.10
N LEU A 352 -9.46 11.54 -32.56
CA LEU A 352 -9.79 12.06 -31.26
C LEU A 352 -9.03 11.26 -30.20
N PHE A 353 -8.42 11.94 -29.23
CA PHE A 353 -7.72 11.24 -28.14
C PHE A 353 -8.65 10.27 -27.41
N GLN A 354 -8.17 9.05 -27.18
CA GLN A 354 -8.85 8.03 -26.38
C GLN A 354 -7.86 7.45 -25.36
N GLN A 355 -8.17 7.60 -24.09
CA GLN A 355 -7.31 7.08 -23.01
C GLN A 355 -7.11 5.56 -23.13
N GLN A 356 -8.17 4.85 -23.50
CA GLN A 356 -8.12 3.41 -23.67
C GLN A 356 -7.09 2.98 -24.73
N HIS A 357 -7.02 3.68 -25.85
CA HIS A 357 -6.03 3.41 -26.91
C HIS A 357 -4.60 3.70 -26.46
N ALA A 358 -4.42 4.80 -25.71
CA ALA A 358 -3.11 5.11 -25.12
C ALA A 358 -2.67 4.03 -24.11
N ASP A 359 -3.57 3.57 -23.24
CA ASP A 359 -3.30 2.51 -22.26
C ASP A 359 -3.03 1.15 -22.92
N GLN A 360 -3.74 0.83 -24.01
CA GLN A 360 -3.50 -0.39 -24.79
C GLN A 360 -2.12 -0.33 -25.46
N THR A 361 -1.77 0.80 -26.07
CA THR A 361 -0.45 1.02 -26.68
C THR A 361 0.66 0.84 -25.63
N TYR A 362 0.51 1.48 -24.47
CA TYR A 362 1.49 1.35 -23.39
C TYR A 362 1.67 -0.10 -22.93
N ARG A 363 0.57 -0.83 -22.71
CA ARG A 363 0.64 -2.23 -22.30
C ARG A 363 1.34 -3.11 -23.33
N ARG A 364 1.00 -2.96 -24.60
CA ARG A 364 1.58 -3.75 -25.69
C ARG A 364 3.07 -3.47 -25.90
N LEU A 365 3.50 -2.23 -25.71
CA LEU A 365 4.92 -1.87 -25.81
C LEU A 365 5.74 -2.26 -24.58
N SER A 366 5.10 -2.58 -23.46
CA SER A 366 5.77 -2.99 -22.22
C SER A 366 5.87 -4.51 -22.05
N GLU A 367 5.18 -5.30 -22.85
CA GLU A 367 5.27 -6.77 -22.93
C GLU A 367 6.46 -7.20 -23.82
#